data_566b442239217917a875d43f90c17f8b
#
_entry.id   566b442239217917a875d43f90c17f8b
#
_cell.length_a   1.000
_cell.length_b   1.000
_cell.length_c   1.000
_cell.angle_alpha   90.00
_cell.angle_beta   90.00
_cell.angle_gamma   90.00
#
_symmetry.space_group_name_H-M   'P 1'
#
loop_
_entity.id
_entity.type
_entity.pdbx_description
1 polymer ?
#
loop_
_entity_poly.entity_id
_entity_poly.type
_entity_poly.pdbx_seq_one_letter_code
_entity_poly.pdbx_strand_id
1 'polypeptide(L)'
;MPKGAIHHIHTTAANPIDAYLKLTYDDRVYFNNRENLFKVYPKHDGVLDGYVQCTQLRSFYSSPAEFDAMVMDEILLGPKESANMESHAIWKHFQQKFSKVGELGKFVPYFKYLTRVALERCIA
;
A
#
# COMPACT_ATOMS: atom_id res chain seq x y z
N MET A 1 0.93 9.94 -30.65
CA MET A 1 1.89 10.78 -29.93
C MET A 1 3.03 9.93 -29.40
N PRO A 2 4.29 10.37 -29.54
CA PRO A 2 5.40 9.67 -28.90
C PRO A 2 5.25 9.76 -27.36
N LYS A 3 5.55 8.67 -26.68
CA LYS A 3 5.54 8.65 -25.20
C LYS A 3 6.82 9.31 -24.68
N GLY A 4 6.71 10.01 -23.56
CA GLY A 4 7.85 10.54 -22.85
C GLY A 4 8.74 9.44 -22.27
N ALA A 5 9.96 9.80 -21.91
CA ALA A 5 10.88 8.89 -21.23
C ALA A 5 10.81 9.11 -19.70
N ILE A 6 10.89 8.02 -18.95
CA ILE A 6 11.02 8.06 -17.48
C ILE A 6 12.49 7.80 -17.16
N HIS A 7 13.16 8.78 -16.54
CA HIS A 7 14.57 8.66 -16.17
C HIS A 7 14.80 8.10 -14.78
N HIS A 8 13.83 8.25 -13.89
CA HIS A 8 13.91 7.79 -12.51
C HIS A 8 12.52 7.45 -11.98
N ILE A 9 12.37 6.27 -11.40
CA ILE A 9 11.11 5.82 -10.85
C ILE A 9 11.36 4.87 -9.66
N HIS A 10 10.55 5.01 -8.62
CA HIS A 10 10.52 4.04 -7.52
C HIS A 10 9.40 3.03 -7.79
N THR A 11 9.75 1.76 -7.87
CA THR A 11 8.79 0.68 -8.20
C THR A 11 7.57 0.69 -7.28
N THR A 12 7.79 0.92 -5.99
CA THR A 12 6.70 0.98 -4.99
C THR A 12 5.80 2.20 -5.14
N ALA A 13 6.27 3.29 -5.73
CA ALA A 13 5.48 4.50 -5.96
C ALA A 13 4.86 4.57 -7.36
N ALA A 14 5.25 3.67 -8.26
CA ALA A 14 4.81 3.67 -9.65
C ALA A 14 3.48 2.94 -9.89
N ASN A 15 2.96 2.29 -8.88
CA ASN A 15 1.78 1.44 -8.99
C ASN A 15 0.50 2.19 -8.61
N PRO A 16 -0.63 1.84 -9.25
CA PRO A 16 -1.92 2.37 -8.84
C PRO A 16 -2.30 1.82 -7.47
N ILE A 17 -3.16 2.56 -6.77
CA ILE A 17 -3.65 2.20 -5.44
C ILE A 17 -4.35 0.84 -5.43
N ASP A 18 -5.10 0.51 -6.49
CA ASP A 18 -5.82 -0.75 -6.61
C ASP A 18 -4.89 -1.97 -6.64
N ALA A 19 -3.66 -1.82 -7.13
CA ALA A 19 -2.66 -2.89 -7.07
C ALA A 19 -2.29 -3.24 -5.62
N TYR A 20 -2.09 -2.24 -4.77
CA TYR A 20 -1.83 -2.43 -3.35
C TYR A 20 -3.05 -2.96 -2.60
N LEU A 21 -4.22 -2.43 -2.91
CA LEU A 21 -5.47 -2.90 -2.32
C LEU A 21 -5.67 -4.39 -2.59
N LYS A 22 -5.39 -4.84 -3.79
CA LYS A 22 -5.47 -6.26 -4.18
C LYS A 22 -4.56 -7.14 -3.34
N LEU A 23 -3.36 -6.67 -2.99
CA LEU A 23 -2.45 -7.42 -2.11
C LEU A 23 -3.06 -7.67 -0.73
N THR A 24 -3.88 -6.77 -0.21
CA THR A 24 -4.52 -6.93 1.10
C THR A 24 -5.59 -8.00 1.13
N TYR A 25 -5.99 -8.56 -0.02
CA TYR A 25 -6.87 -9.73 -0.10
C TYR A 25 -6.12 -11.06 0.06
N ASP A 26 -4.78 -11.03 0.05
CA ASP A 26 -3.95 -12.19 0.38
C ASP A 26 -3.93 -12.38 1.90
N ASP A 27 -4.08 -13.63 2.36
CA ASP A 27 -4.14 -13.95 3.79
C ASP A 27 -2.80 -13.78 4.53
N ARG A 28 -1.70 -13.57 3.79
CA ARG A 28 -0.37 -13.31 4.36
C ARG A 28 -0.14 -11.86 4.74
N VAL A 29 -1.05 -10.95 4.36
CA VAL A 29 -0.97 -9.53 4.70
C VAL A 29 -1.71 -9.27 6.00
N TYR A 30 -1.00 -8.68 6.95
CA TYR A 30 -1.47 -8.32 8.28
C TYR A 30 -1.44 -6.81 8.46
N PHE A 31 -2.32 -6.31 9.29
CA PHE A 31 -2.43 -4.89 9.63
C PHE A 31 -2.53 -4.68 11.12
N ASN A 32 -1.86 -3.64 11.63
CA ASN A 32 -1.91 -3.22 13.03
C ASN A 32 -2.74 -1.94 13.14
N ASN A 33 -3.91 -2.04 13.76
CA ASN A 33 -4.83 -0.90 13.93
C ASN A 33 -4.31 0.21 14.85
N ARG A 34 -3.36 -0.10 15.73
CA ARG A 34 -2.81 0.89 16.65
C ARG A 34 -1.74 1.76 15.99
N GLU A 35 -0.90 1.12 15.18
CA GLU A 35 0.24 1.77 14.54
C GLU A 35 -0.04 2.11 13.06
N ASN A 36 -1.14 1.61 12.50
CA ASN A 36 -1.52 1.78 11.08
C ASN A 36 -0.42 1.30 10.13
N LEU A 37 0.15 0.13 10.42
CA LEU A 37 1.22 -0.47 9.64
C LEU A 37 0.81 -1.81 9.06
N PHE A 38 1.32 -2.10 7.86
CA PHE A 38 1.17 -3.39 7.20
C PHE A 38 2.42 -4.24 7.39
N LYS A 39 2.22 -5.56 7.50
CA LYS A 39 3.31 -6.54 7.47
C LYS A 39 2.88 -7.79 6.72
N VAL A 40 3.86 -8.48 6.15
CA VAL A 40 3.64 -9.76 5.47
C VAL A 40 4.23 -10.87 6.31
N TYR A 41 3.42 -11.89 6.61
CA TYR A 41 3.84 -13.09 7.34
C TYR A 41 3.59 -14.31 6.45
N PRO A 42 4.58 -14.70 5.60
CA PRO A 42 4.37 -15.73 4.58
C PRO A 42 3.99 -17.11 5.11
N LYS A 43 4.41 -17.42 6.35
CA LYS A 43 4.11 -18.69 7.01
C LYS A 43 3.13 -18.57 8.16
N HIS A 44 2.52 -17.40 8.33
CA HIS A 44 1.60 -17.10 9.44
C HIS A 44 2.18 -17.34 10.84
N ASP A 45 3.49 -17.33 10.98
CA ASP A 45 4.21 -17.52 12.22
C ASP A 45 4.99 -16.27 12.64
N GLY A 46 5.35 -16.18 13.93
CA GLY A 46 6.08 -15.04 14.46
C GLY A 46 5.30 -13.72 14.41
N VAL A 47 3.99 -13.78 14.31
CA VAL A 47 3.13 -12.59 14.20
C VAL A 47 3.21 -11.77 15.48
N LEU A 48 3.62 -10.51 15.33
CA LEU A 48 3.72 -9.58 16.45
C LEU A 48 2.33 -9.20 16.97
N ASP A 49 2.29 -8.87 18.29
CA ASP A 49 1.05 -8.44 18.93
C ASP A 49 0.43 -7.22 18.22
N GLY A 50 -0.88 -7.25 18.09
CA GLY A 50 -1.64 -6.19 17.42
C GLY A 50 -1.79 -6.36 15.90
N TYR A 51 -1.07 -7.29 15.27
CA TYR A 51 -1.23 -7.59 13.85
C TYR A 51 -2.29 -8.65 13.62
N VAL A 52 -3.25 -8.34 12.74
CA VAL A 52 -4.36 -9.22 12.35
C VAL A 52 -4.42 -9.27 10.83
N GLN A 53 -4.75 -10.43 10.28
CA GLN A 53 -4.92 -10.58 8.83
C GLN A 53 -5.91 -9.56 8.28
N CYS A 54 -5.56 -8.92 7.16
CA CYS A 54 -6.46 -7.99 6.49
C CYS A 54 -7.77 -8.65 6.07
N THR A 55 -7.73 -9.91 5.63
CA THR A 55 -8.93 -10.68 5.29
C THR A 55 -9.86 -10.85 6.47
N GLN A 56 -9.32 -11.10 7.66
CA GLN A 56 -10.09 -11.23 8.88
C GLN A 56 -10.65 -9.88 9.35
N LEU A 57 -9.84 -8.83 9.34
CA LEU A 57 -10.28 -7.47 9.68
C LEU A 57 -11.41 -7.00 8.77
N ARG A 58 -11.31 -7.30 7.48
CA ARG A 58 -12.35 -6.94 6.50
C ARG A 58 -13.71 -7.54 6.85
N SER A 59 -13.73 -8.74 7.42
CA SER A 59 -14.97 -9.40 7.85
C SER A 59 -15.62 -8.73 9.07
N PHE A 60 -14.89 -7.95 9.85
CA PHE A 60 -15.43 -7.22 11.00
C PHE A 60 -16.07 -5.88 10.65
N TYR A 61 -15.82 -5.37 9.44
CA TYR A 61 -16.44 -4.14 8.95
C TYR A 61 -17.84 -4.43 8.40
N SER A 62 -18.67 -3.39 8.33
CA SER A 62 -20.05 -3.51 7.80
C SER A 62 -20.09 -3.99 6.36
N SER A 63 -19.06 -3.63 5.58
CA SER A 63 -18.86 -4.13 4.22
C SER A 63 -17.37 -4.19 3.89
N PRO A 64 -16.95 -5.05 2.94
CA PRO A 64 -15.58 -5.04 2.46
C PRO A 64 -15.12 -3.68 1.93
N ALA A 65 -16.03 -2.91 1.33
CA ALA A 65 -15.74 -1.60 0.78
C ALA A 65 -15.31 -0.58 1.84
N GLU A 66 -15.81 -0.68 3.06
CA GLU A 66 -15.40 0.20 4.17
C GLU A 66 -13.95 -0.07 4.57
N PHE A 67 -13.57 -1.32 4.68
CA PHE A 67 -12.17 -1.67 4.96
C PHE A 67 -11.26 -1.23 3.82
N ASP A 68 -11.67 -1.44 2.57
CA ASP A 68 -10.92 -1.05 1.39
C ASP A 68 -10.71 0.48 1.34
N ALA A 69 -11.71 1.26 1.70
CA ALA A 69 -11.60 2.71 1.81
C ALA A 69 -10.57 3.12 2.87
N MET A 70 -10.57 2.46 4.02
CA MET A 70 -9.57 2.69 5.07
C MET A 70 -8.16 2.37 4.58
N VAL A 71 -7.96 1.25 3.89
CA VAL A 71 -6.66 0.88 3.32
C VAL A 71 -6.18 1.93 2.32
N MET A 72 -7.06 2.42 1.46
CA MET A 72 -6.72 3.45 0.50
C MET A 72 -6.28 4.75 1.19
N ASP A 73 -6.99 5.16 2.23
CA ASP A 73 -6.63 6.35 3.02
C ASP A 73 -5.26 6.21 3.70
N GLU A 74 -4.92 4.99 4.15
CA GLU A 74 -3.63 4.72 4.78
C GLU A 74 -2.46 4.79 3.79
N ILE A 75 -2.68 4.47 2.53
CA ILE A 75 -1.63 4.40 1.51
C ILE A 75 -1.52 5.72 0.73
N LEU A 76 -2.64 6.39 0.45
CA LEU A 76 -2.67 7.62 -0.33
C LEU A 76 -2.45 8.87 0.53
N LEU A 77 -1.69 9.80 -0.01
CA LEU A 77 -1.68 11.17 0.48
C LEU A 77 -2.80 11.94 -0.24
N GLY A 78 -3.93 12.10 0.43
CA GLY A 78 -5.10 12.74 -0.16
C GLY A 78 -4.96 14.25 -0.30
N PRO A 79 -5.68 14.87 -1.24
CA PRO A 79 -5.65 16.32 -1.44
C PRO A 79 -6.16 17.10 -0.22
N LYS A 80 -7.07 16.52 0.57
CA LYS A 80 -7.56 17.15 1.82
C LYS A 80 -6.48 17.22 2.89
N GLU A 81 -5.63 16.17 2.98
CA GLU A 81 -4.52 16.14 3.94
C GLU A 81 -3.43 17.15 3.55
N SER A 82 -3.17 17.29 2.25
CA SER A 82 -2.09 18.15 1.75
C SER A 82 -2.47 19.62 1.62
N ALA A 83 -3.76 19.95 1.48
CA ALA A 83 -4.22 21.30 1.13
C ALA A 83 -3.83 22.39 2.15
N ASN A 84 -3.68 22.02 3.44
CA ASN A 84 -3.41 22.98 4.53
C ASN A 84 -2.10 22.69 5.26
N MET A 85 -1.22 21.88 4.66
CA MET A 85 0.07 21.53 5.25
C MET A 85 1.21 22.36 4.68
N GLU A 86 2.15 22.70 5.53
CA GLU A 86 3.45 23.23 5.09
C GLU A 86 4.25 22.15 4.36
N SER A 87 5.14 22.56 3.46
CA SER A 87 5.92 21.65 2.60
C SER A 87 6.65 20.55 3.39
N HIS A 88 7.21 20.90 4.55
CA HIS A 88 7.91 19.94 5.40
C HIS A 88 6.98 18.87 5.98
N ALA A 89 5.77 19.26 6.40
CA ALA A 89 4.77 18.35 6.92
C ALA A 89 4.25 17.41 5.81
N ILE A 90 4.02 17.94 4.62
CA ILE A 90 3.64 17.12 3.44
C ILE A 90 4.70 16.06 3.15
N TRP A 91 5.98 16.45 3.15
CA TRP A 91 7.08 15.53 2.92
C TRP A 91 7.14 14.40 3.95
N LYS A 92 6.95 14.75 5.22
CA LYS A 92 6.91 13.77 6.32
C LYS A 92 5.77 12.76 6.13
N HIS A 93 4.56 13.23 5.81
CA HIS A 93 3.41 12.37 5.52
C HIS A 93 3.67 11.48 4.31
N PHE A 94 4.24 12.03 3.25
CA PHE A 94 4.63 11.26 2.05
C PHE A 94 5.59 10.11 2.42
N GLN A 95 6.63 10.40 3.20
CA GLN A 95 7.59 9.38 3.63
C GLN A 95 6.91 8.27 4.45
N GLN A 96 5.95 8.60 5.31
CA GLN A 96 5.20 7.61 6.07
C GLN A 96 4.37 6.71 5.16
N LYS A 97 3.66 7.28 4.17
CA LYS A 97 2.90 6.52 3.18
C LYS A 97 3.81 5.62 2.35
N PHE A 98 4.94 6.14 1.91
CA PHE A 98 5.93 5.40 1.14
C PHE A 98 6.49 4.20 1.91
N SER A 99 6.75 4.36 3.21
CA SER A 99 7.22 3.27 4.08
C SER A 99 6.18 2.15 4.21
N LYS A 100 4.90 2.48 4.30
CA LYS A 100 3.81 1.49 4.38
C LYS A 100 3.76 0.60 3.14
N VAL A 101 3.81 1.18 1.96
CA VAL A 101 3.82 0.41 0.71
C VAL A 101 5.13 -0.35 0.52
N GLY A 102 6.24 0.18 1.04
CA GLY A 102 7.54 -0.49 1.03
C GLY A 102 7.53 -1.81 1.78
N GLU A 103 6.83 -1.91 2.89
CA GLU A 103 6.68 -3.17 3.63
C GLU A 103 6.01 -4.26 2.79
N LEU A 104 4.99 -3.92 2.03
CA LEU A 104 4.34 -4.86 1.10
C LEU A 104 5.26 -5.27 -0.05
N GLY A 105 6.03 -4.33 -0.57
CA GLY A 105 6.95 -4.55 -1.68
C GLY A 105 8.20 -5.37 -1.35
N LYS A 106 8.51 -5.58 -0.07
CA LYS A 106 9.66 -6.41 0.34
C LYS A 106 9.45 -7.90 0.12
N PHE A 107 8.21 -8.35 0.10
CA PHE A 107 7.90 -9.77 -0.14
C PHE A 107 8.03 -10.06 -1.64
N VAL A 108 8.89 -11.00 -2.02
CA VAL A 108 9.26 -11.23 -3.42
C VAL A 108 8.07 -11.47 -4.35
N PRO A 109 7.06 -12.31 -4.01
CA PRO A 109 5.89 -12.48 -4.87
C PRO A 109 5.14 -11.17 -5.13
N TYR A 110 5.03 -10.30 -4.13
CA TYR A 110 4.36 -9.00 -4.27
C TYR A 110 5.21 -8.03 -5.08
N PHE A 111 6.52 -8.03 -4.89
CA PHE A 111 7.44 -7.24 -5.70
C PHE A 111 7.33 -7.61 -7.18
N LYS A 112 7.28 -8.89 -7.49
CA LYS A 112 7.09 -9.37 -8.87
C LYS A 112 5.77 -8.92 -9.46
N TYR A 113 4.69 -9.03 -8.70
CA TYR A 113 3.35 -8.56 -9.11
C TYR A 113 3.34 -7.06 -9.39
N LEU A 114 3.84 -6.25 -8.45
CA LEU A 114 3.89 -4.80 -8.57
C LEU A 114 4.77 -4.36 -9.74
N THR A 115 5.90 -5.01 -9.95
CA THR A 115 6.79 -4.73 -11.10
C THR A 115 6.08 -5.02 -12.42
N ARG A 116 5.36 -6.13 -12.50
CA ARG A 116 4.58 -6.47 -13.70
C ARG A 116 3.51 -5.42 -13.98
N VAL A 117 2.74 -5.03 -12.97
CA VAL A 117 1.69 -4.00 -13.13
C VAL A 117 2.29 -2.68 -13.62
N ALA A 118 3.42 -2.25 -13.04
CA ALA A 118 4.11 -1.03 -13.47
C ALA A 118 4.57 -1.12 -14.92
N LEU A 119 5.16 -2.24 -15.34
CA LEU A 119 5.62 -2.45 -16.71
C LEU A 119 4.44 -2.49 -17.71
N GLU A 120 3.37 -3.19 -17.40
CA GLU A 120 2.17 -3.24 -18.22
C GLU A 120 1.59 -1.84 -18.45
N ARG A 121 1.60 -0.98 -17.45
CA ARG A 121 1.16 0.40 -17.58
C ARG A 121 2.09 1.25 -18.46
N CYS A 122 3.37 0.98 -18.43
CA CYS A 122 4.33 1.68 -19.31
C CYS A 122 4.14 1.31 -20.79
N ILE A 123 3.67 0.10 -21.06
CA ILE A 123 3.46 -0.42 -22.42
C ILE A 123 2.09 0.02 -22.98
N ALA A 124 1.09 0.10 -22.15
CA ALA A 124 -0.30 0.39 -22.54
C ALA A 124 -0.50 1.83 -23.16
#